data_97f909f535f2b42d50d4683206b7436d
#
_entry.id   97f909f535f2b42d50d4683206b7436d
#
_cell.length_a   1.000
_cell.length_b   1.000
_cell.length_c   1.000
_cell.angle_alpha   90.00
_cell.angle_beta   90.00
_cell.angle_gamma   90.00
#
_symmetry.space_group_name_H-M   'P 1'
#
loop_
_entity.id
_entity.type
_entity.pdbx_description
1 polymer ?
#
loop_
_entity_poly.entity_id
_entity_poly.type
_entity_poly.pdbx_seq_one_letter_code
_entity_poly.pdbx_strand_id
1 'polypeptide(L)' 'MSEGDEERLAQLEIRLAYQEDLLTTLNATVVELRAALDLQQGQLRLLWQQLQERGDASPRSLAEEIPPHY' A
#
# COMPACT_ATOMS: atom_id res chain seq x y z
N MET A 1 -40.66 -8.70 -22.37
CA MET A 1 -40.37 -8.93 -20.96
C MET A 1 -41.51 -8.43 -20.10
N SER A 2 -41.74 -9.08 -18.96
CA SER A 2 -42.75 -8.67 -18.02
C SER A 2 -42.23 -7.48 -17.19
N GLU A 3 -43.19 -6.80 -16.48
CA GLU A 3 -42.81 -5.73 -15.57
C GLU A 3 -41.84 -6.20 -14.49
N GLY A 4 -42.04 -7.44 -14.00
CA GLY A 4 -41.12 -7.98 -13.00
C GLY A 4 -39.73 -8.20 -13.52
N ASP A 5 -39.59 -8.57 -14.78
CA ASP A 5 -38.26 -8.71 -15.41
C ASP A 5 -37.58 -7.39 -15.60
N GLU A 6 -38.33 -6.34 -15.98
CA GLU A 6 -37.79 -5.00 -16.12
C GLU A 6 -37.33 -4.43 -14.78
N GLU A 7 -38.10 -4.69 -13.70
CA GLU A 7 -37.69 -4.27 -12.37
C GLU A 7 -36.41 -4.98 -11.91
N ARG A 8 -36.30 -6.28 -12.19
CA ARG A 8 -35.11 -7.03 -11.84
C ARG A 8 -33.89 -6.50 -12.56
N LEU A 9 -34.05 -6.21 -13.85
CA LEU A 9 -32.96 -5.64 -14.64
C LEU A 9 -32.53 -4.28 -14.11
N ALA A 10 -33.51 -3.45 -13.74
CA ALA A 10 -33.21 -2.15 -13.16
C ALA A 10 -32.44 -2.27 -11.84
N GLN A 11 -32.87 -3.22 -10.99
CA GLN A 11 -32.16 -3.47 -9.73
C GLN A 11 -30.74 -3.97 -9.97
N LEU A 12 -30.56 -4.85 -10.94
CA LEU A 12 -29.24 -5.37 -11.26
C LEU A 12 -28.33 -4.26 -11.82
N GLU A 13 -28.87 -3.38 -12.63
CA GLU A 13 -28.12 -2.24 -13.15
C GLU A 13 -27.67 -1.34 -12.02
N ILE A 14 -28.54 -1.09 -11.04
CA ILE A 14 -28.19 -0.26 -9.88
C ILE A 14 -27.07 -0.92 -9.07
N ARG A 15 -27.17 -2.22 -8.84
CA ARG A 15 -26.15 -2.97 -8.10
C ARG A 15 -24.83 -2.97 -8.85
N LEU A 16 -24.90 -3.14 -10.17
CA LEU A 16 -23.70 -3.15 -11.00
C LEU A 16 -23.01 -1.82 -10.95
N ALA A 17 -23.74 -0.72 -11.09
CA ALA A 17 -23.18 0.62 -11.00
C ALA A 17 -22.51 0.85 -9.64
N TYR A 18 -23.16 0.43 -8.57
CA TYR A 18 -22.60 0.54 -7.23
C TYR A 18 -21.29 -0.26 -7.09
N GLN A 19 -21.28 -1.47 -7.61
CA GLN A 19 -20.09 -2.31 -7.57
C GLN A 19 -18.96 -1.72 -8.40
N GLU A 20 -19.28 -1.16 -9.54
CA GLU A 20 -18.27 -0.49 -10.37
C GLU A 20 -17.65 0.69 -9.64
N ASP A 21 -18.46 1.47 -8.94
CA ASP A 21 -17.97 2.57 -8.12
C ASP A 21 -17.04 2.07 -7.01
N LEU A 22 -17.43 0.99 -6.33
CA LEU A 22 -16.62 0.39 -5.29
C LEU A 22 -15.28 -0.09 -5.85
N LEU A 23 -15.30 -0.73 -7.01
CA LEU A 23 -14.07 -1.20 -7.65
C LEU A 23 -13.16 -0.04 -8.02
N THR A 24 -13.73 1.02 -8.56
CA THR A 24 -12.95 2.21 -8.92
C THR A 24 -12.29 2.81 -7.68
N THR A 25 -13.05 2.94 -6.59
CA THR A 25 -12.53 3.46 -5.34
C THR A 25 -11.45 2.54 -4.77
N LEU A 26 -11.69 1.23 -4.80
CA LEU A 26 -10.72 0.26 -4.29
C LEU A 26 -9.43 0.29 -5.10
N ASN A 27 -9.54 0.36 -6.42
CA ASN A 27 -8.37 0.47 -7.28
C ASN A 27 -7.56 1.73 -6.98
N ALA A 28 -8.23 2.85 -6.78
CA ALA A 28 -7.55 4.10 -6.40
C ALA A 28 -6.82 3.93 -5.07
N THR A 29 -7.45 3.28 -4.11
CA THR A 29 -6.85 3.02 -2.81
C THR A 29 -5.62 2.13 -2.94
N VAL A 30 -5.70 1.09 -3.76
CA VAL A 30 -4.55 0.20 -4.00
C VAL A 30 -3.38 0.97 -4.62
N VAL A 31 -3.67 1.82 -5.59
CA VAL A 31 -2.62 2.63 -6.22
C VAL A 31 -1.97 3.55 -5.20
N GLU A 32 -2.76 4.21 -4.36
CA GLU A 32 -2.24 5.07 -3.30
C GLU A 32 -1.38 4.30 -2.30
N LEU A 33 -1.84 3.13 -1.89
CA LEU A 33 -1.09 2.29 -0.95
C LEU A 33 0.22 1.81 -1.55
N ARG A 34 0.22 1.45 -2.83
CA ARG A 34 1.45 1.07 -3.52
C ARG A 34 2.44 2.21 -3.58
N ALA A 35 1.95 3.39 -3.90
CA ALA A 35 2.81 4.58 -3.94
C ALA A 35 3.41 4.86 -2.56
N ALA A 36 2.61 4.74 -1.51
CA ALA A 36 3.09 4.91 -0.14
C ALA A 36 4.14 3.87 0.22
N LEU A 37 3.92 2.61 -0.15
CA LEU A 37 4.89 1.54 0.09
C LEU A 37 6.19 1.80 -0.65
N ASP A 38 6.12 2.18 -1.92
CA ASP A 38 7.31 2.46 -2.71
C ASP A 38 8.11 3.60 -2.08
N LEU A 39 7.42 4.63 -1.61
CA LEU A 39 8.08 5.73 -0.93
C LEU A 39 8.77 5.27 0.35
N GLN A 40 8.08 4.47 1.16
CA GLN A 40 8.64 3.95 2.40
C GLN A 40 9.84 3.05 2.13
N GLN A 41 9.77 2.20 1.11
CA GLN A 41 10.88 1.34 0.75
C GLN A 41 12.09 2.17 0.32
N GLY A 42 11.86 3.23 -0.43
CA GLY A 42 12.93 4.15 -0.80
C GLY A 42 13.57 4.81 0.40
N GLN A 43 12.76 5.24 1.35
CA GLN A 43 13.26 5.83 2.59
C GLN A 43 14.05 4.82 3.43
N LEU A 44 13.58 3.59 3.49
CA LEU A 44 14.29 2.53 4.21
C LEU A 44 15.64 2.21 3.56
N ARG A 45 15.69 2.17 2.23
CA ARG A 45 16.94 1.95 1.52
C ARG A 45 17.94 3.07 1.81
N LEU A 46 17.48 4.30 1.78
CA LEU A 46 18.32 5.44 2.08
C LEU A 46 18.86 5.37 3.49
N LEU A 47 17.97 5.06 4.44
CA LEU A 47 18.37 4.91 5.84
C LEU A 47 19.37 3.78 6.01
N TRP A 48 19.15 2.66 5.33
CA TRP A 48 20.05 1.52 5.36
C TRP A 48 21.44 1.89 4.80
N GLN A 49 21.47 2.62 3.70
CA GLN A 49 22.72 3.09 3.14
C GLN A 49 23.48 3.99 4.08
N GLN A 50 22.78 4.90 4.75
CA GLN A 50 23.39 5.77 5.73
C GLN A 50 23.99 4.98 6.89
N LEU A 51 23.29 3.96 7.35
CA LEU A 51 23.80 3.09 8.41
C LEU A 51 25.01 2.31 7.97
N GLN A 52 25.02 1.81 6.73
CA GLN A 52 26.17 1.09 6.20
C GLN A 52 27.38 2.00 6.04
N GLU A 53 27.18 3.23 5.61
CA GLU A 53 28.28 4.19 5.53
C GLU A 53 28.89 4.46 6.89
N ARG A 54 28.05 4.58 7.92
CA ARG A 54 28.55 4.71 9.29
C ARG A 54 29.26 3.44 9.75
N GLY A 55 28.69 2.29 9.42
CA GLY A 55 29.26 1.01 9.76
C GLY A 55 30.62 0.81 9.14
N ASP A 56 30.78 1.22 7.88
CA ASP A 56 32.06 1.15 7.19
C ASP A 56 33.08 2.10 7.83
N ALA A 57 32.62 3.28 8.25
CA ALA A 57 33.51 4.23 8.90
C ALA A 57 33.88 3.80 10.33
N SER A 58 32.95 3.19 11.06
CA SER A 58 33.16 2.80 12.45
C SER A 58 32.24 1.64 12.83
N PRO A 59 32.52 0.42 12.33
CA PRO A 59 31.65 -0.72 12.58
C PRO A 59 31.46 -1.04 14.05
N ARG A 60 32.50 -0.87 14.84
CA ARG A 60 32.42 -1.14 16.27
C ARG A 60 31.53 -0.18 17.00
N SER A 61 31.58 1.09 16.62
CA SER A 61 30.70 2.09 17.22
C SER A 61 29.23 1.74 17.02
N LEU A 62 28.90 1.27 15.84
CA LEU A 62 27.53 0.87 15.55
C LEU A 62 27.09 -0.30 16.42
N ALA A 63 27.97 -1.31 16.55
CA ALA A 63 27.71 -2.46 17.39
C ALA A 63 27.57 -2.07 18.88
N GLU A 64 28.35 -1.12 19.32
CA GLU A 64 28.30 -0.63 20.68
C GLU A 64 27.05 0.18 20.95
N GLU A 65 26.56 0.93 19.97
CA GLU A 65 25.35 1.71 20.10
C GLU A 65 24.09 0.86 20.20
N ILE A 66 24.13 -0.36 19.68
CA ILE A 66 22.99 -1.26 19.74
C ILE A 66 23.06 -2.06 21.03
N PRO A 67 22.02 -1.97 21.88
CA PRO A 67 22.01 -2.76 23.12
C PRO A 67 22.11 -4.25 22.83
N PRO A 68 22.92 -4.99 23.60
CA PRO A 68 23.14 -6.41 23.31
C PRO A 68 21.93 -7.30 23.52
N HIS A 69 20.92 -6.83 24.19
CA HIS A 69 19.73 -7.63 24.44
C HIS A 69 18.67 -7.53 23.35
N TYR A 70 18.98 -6.87 22.28
CA TYR A 70 18.13 -6.93 21.14
C TYR A 70 18.22 -8.31 20.50
#